data_2214318cc90cebd6a40861e311089bba
#
_entry.id   2214318cc90cebd6a40861e311089bba
#
_cell.length_a   1.000
_cell.length_b   1.000
_cell.length_c   1.000
_cell.angle_alpha   90.00
_cell.angle_beta   90.00
_cell.angle_gamma   90.00
#
_symmetry.space_group_name_H-M   'P 1'
#
loop_
_entity.id
_entity.type
_entity.pdbx_description
1 polymer ?
#
loop_
_entity_poly.entity_id
_entity_poly.type
_entity_poly.pdbx_seq_one_letter_code
_entity_poly.pdbx_strand_id
1 'polypeptide(L)'
;YIITVQPELPVTERSELELTALEMTQTWQNPNPRRQLALKSVSRAGCSVYRWSSSAPVVASVDASGLVTALAPGKAVISAYTTQGETLTCTVTVTSEIGKVTLDADVLLLHSIGSQQDLIPTVAVQEPSAVALQWTSSDPSVAVVDADGTVTAVADGKAIVTVRTPEGRSAGCAVYVGQAAADYEKRDRQLTKAALGGMGILGALFLLLGIAL
;
A
#
# COMPACT_ATOMS: atom_id res chain seq x y z
N TYR A 1 37.36 -3.84 57.81
CA TYR A 1 36.80 -3.10 56.69
C TYR A 1 35.46 -3.77 56.31
N ILE A 2 34.35 -3.11 56.62
CA ILE A 2 33.02 -3.55 56.21
C ILE A 2 32.75 -2.90 54.84
N ILE A 3 32.74 -3.69 53.77
CA ILE A 3 32.33 -3.22 52.45
C ILE A 3 30.79 -3.20 52.49
N THR A 4 30.22 -2.00 52.63
CA THR A 4 28.80 -1.79 52.43
C THR A 4 28.55 -1.79 50.91
N VAL A 5 28.09 -2.91 50.35
CA VAL A 5 27.56 -2.96 49.02
C VAL A 5 26.27 -2.15 49.03
N GLN A 6 26.27 -0.99 48.43
CA GLN A 6 25.02 -0.27 48.13
C GLN A 6 24.19 -1.17 47.21
N PRO A 7 22.92 -1.43 47.52
CA PRO A 7 22.07 -2.13 46.57
C PRO A 7 21.99 -1.29 45.30
N GLU A 8 22.31 -1.90 44.15
CA GLU A 8 22.03 -1.30 42.88
C GLU A 8 20.57 -0.89 42.88
N LEU A 9 20.31 0.40 42.56
CA LEU A 9 18.94 0.90 42.39
C LEU A 9 18.26 0.00 41.37
N PRO A 10 17.06 -0.53 41.64
CA PRO A 10 16.38 -1.38 40.70
C PRO A 10 16.22 -0.63 39.39
N VAL A 11 16.67 -1.25 38.32
CA VAL A 11 16.32 -0.82 36.95
C VAL A 11 14.80 -0.63 36.94
N THR A 12 14.35 0.62 36.81
CA THR A 12 12.92 0.93 36.76
C THR A 12 12.39 0.28 35.50
N GLU A 13 11.86 -0.94 35.65
CA GLU A 13 11.15 -1.64 34.57
C GLU A 13 10.01 -0.73 34.13
N ARG A 14 10.12 -0.21 32.91
CA ARG A 14 9.06 0.56 32.28
C ARG A 14 8.06 -0.39 31.64
N SER A 15 6.79 -0.03 31.76
CA SER A 15 5.77 -0.74 31.01
C SER A 15 5.85 -0.35 29.53
N GLU A 16 5.56 -1.29 28.66
CA GLU A 16 5.57 -1.07 27.20
C GLU A 16 4.33 -1.71 26.56
N LEU A 17 3.88 -1.14 25.46
CA LEU A 17 2.90 -1.78 24.58
C LEU A 17 3.58 -2.85 23.72
N GLU A 18 2.84 -3.90 23.36
CA GLU A 18 3.30 -4.92 22.40
C GLU A 18 3.60 -4.30 21.03
N LEU A 19 2.85 -3.27 20.66
CA LEU A 19 3.01 -2.54 19.41
C LEU A 19 3.15 -1.04 19.69
N THR A 20 4.19 -0.42 19.15
CA THR A 20 4.40 1.04 19.17
C THR A 20 3.97 1.70 17.84
N ALA A 21 3.84 0.89 16.79
CA ALA A 21 3.30 1.27 15.49
C ALA A 21 2.39 0.15 14.98
N LEU A 22 1.32 0.53 14.31
CA LEU A 22 0.31 -0.37 13.76
C LEU A 22 -0.14 0.15 12.40
N GLU A 23 -0.04 -0.69 11.38
CA GLU A 23 -0.61 -0.43 10.06
C GLU A 23 -1.88 -1.24 9.87
N MET A 24 -2.94 -0.60 9.39
CA MET A 24 -4.25 -1.20 9.16
C MET A 24 -4.74 -0.80 7.78
N THR A 25 -5.12 -1.78 6.95
CA THR A 25 -5.61 -1.53 5.61
C THR A 25 -7.10 -1.86 5.53
N GLN A 26 -7.90 -0.87 5.12
CA GLN A 26 -9.31 -1.07 4.82
C GLN A 26 -9.44 -1.70 3.43
N THR A 27 -10.24 -2.75 3.34
CA THR A 27 -10.63 -3.39 2.08
C THR A 27 -12.16 -3.45 2.00
N TRP A 28 -12.72 -3.70 0.83
CA TRP A 28 -14.17 -3.82 0.71
C TRP A 28 -14.73 -5.02 1.50
N GLN A 29 -13.94 -6.12 1.68
CA GLN A 29 -14.33 -7.26 2.52
C GLN A 29 -14.21 -6.96 4.01
N ASN A 30 -13.28 -6.06 4.40
CA ASN A 30 -13.04 -5.64 5.77
C ASN A 30 -12.85 -4.12 5.84
N PRO A 31 -13.95 -3.36 5.77
CA PRO A 31 -13.88 -1.89 5.74
C PRO A 31 -13.44 -1.29 7.07
N ASN A 32 -13.61 -2.00 8.18
CA ASN A 32 -13.24 -1.54 9.52
C ASN A 32 -12.37 -2.59 10.23
N PRO A 33 -11.11 -2.80 9.77
CA PRO A 33 -10.22 -3.76 10.42
C PRO A 33 -9.98 -3.40 11.88
N ARG A 34 -9.79 -4.43 12.71
CA ARG A 34 -9.61 -4.30 14.15
C ARG A 34 -8.32 -4.96 14.60
N ARG A 35 -7.67 -4.36 15.61
CA ARG A 35 -6.47 -4.91 16.24
C ARG A 35 -6.46 -4.64 17.73
N GLN A 36 -6.18 -5.69 18.52
CA GLN A 36 -6.01 -5.56 19.96
C GLN A 36 -4.62 -4.99 20.27
N LEU A 37 -4.57 -3.97 21.15
CA LEU A 37 -3.36 -3.50 21.80
C LEU A 37 -3.34 -4.01 23.23
N ALA A 38 -2.16 -4.44 23.69
CA ALA A 38 -1.93 -4.93 25.05
C ALA A 38 -0.58 -4.45 25.57
N LEU A 39 -0.39 -4.52 26.87
CA LEU A 39 0.93 -4.39 27.50
C LEU A 39 1.77 -5.62 27.19
N LYS A 40 3.09 -5.45 27.03
CA LYS A 40 4.03 -6.57 26.97
C LYS A 40 3.97 -7.38 28.27
N SER A 41 4.14 -8.69 28.14
CA SER A 41 4.16 -9.62 29.30
C SER A 41 5.25 -9.32 30.32
N VAL A 42 6.32 -8.64 29.92
CA VAL A 42 7.46 -8.19 30.75
C VAL A 42 7.23 -6.82 31.38
N SER A 43 6.05 -6.22 31.20
CA SER A 43 5.70 -4.95 31.84
C SER A 43 5.70 -5.08 33.37
N ARG A 44 5.96 -3.96 34.05
CA ARG A 44 6.05 -3.87 35.51
C ARG A 44 4.89 -4.61 36.19
N ALA A 45 5.23 -5.43 37.18
CA ALA A 45 4.26 -6.22 37.94
C ALA A 45 3.13 -5.35 38.53
N GLY A 46 1.86 -5.76 38.31
CA GLY A 46 0.68 -5.02 38.75
C GLY A 46 0.34 -3.79 37.91
N CYS A 47 1.05 -3.55 36.80
CA CYS A 47 0.69 -2.53 35.85
C CYS A 47 -0.51 -2.99 35.03
N SER A 48 -1.51 -2.12 34.90
CA SER A 48 -2.65 -2.31 33.99
C SER A 48 -3.02 -1.01 33.33
N VAL A 49 -3.66 -1.08 32.17
CA VAL A 49 -4.22 0.09 31.49
C VAL A 49 -5.63 0.32 32.04
N TYR A 50 -5.88 1.51 32.57
CA TYR A 50 -7.20 1.88 33.07
C TYR A 50 -7.99 2.78 32.10
N ARG A 51 -7.30 3.36 31.10
CA ARG A 51 -7.92 4.22 30.10
C ARG A 51 -7.15 4.18 28.78
N TRP A 52 -7.90 4.17 27.70
CA TRP A 52 -7.41 4.34 26.33
C TRP A 52 -7.96 5.62 25.71
N SER A 53 -7.25 6.24 24.80
CA SER A 53 -7.74 7.35 24.00
C SER A 53 -7.09 7.39 22.61
N SER A 54 -7.77 8.00 21.65
CA SER A 54 -7.27 8.25 20.31
C SER A 54 -7.14 9.76 20.08
N SER A 55 -6.05 10.19 19.45
CA SER A 55 -5.86 11.58 19.02
C SER A 55 -6.74 11.97 17.83
N ALA A 56 -7.19 10.98 17.06
CA ALA A 56 -8.07 11.15 15.89
C ALA A 56 -9.09 10.01 15.82
N PRO A 57 -10.18 10.05 16.66
CA PRO A 57 -11.16 8.97 16.74
C PRO A 57 -11.90 8.70 15.44
N VAL A 58 -11.96 9.67 14.52
CA VAL A 58 -12.54 9.54 13.18
C VAL A 58 -11.66 8.72 12.23
N VAL A 59 -10.36 8.62 12.49
CA VAL A 59 -9.39 7.80 11.74
C VAL A 59 -9.30 6.41 12.34
N ALA A 60 -9.03 6.35 13.65
CA ALA A 60 -8.97 5.10 14.39
C ALA A 60 -9.52 5.31 15.80
N SER A 61 -10.55 4.57 16.17
CA SER A 61 -11.10 4.56 17.53
C SER A 61 -10.47 3.44 18.35
N VAL A 62 -10.54 3.58 19.67
CA VAL A 62 -10.12 2.54 20.62
C VAL A 62 -11.17 2.40 21.71
N ASP A 63 -11.49 1.17 22.09
CA ASP A 63 -12.42 0.90 23.17
C ASP A 63 -11.71 0.73 24.54
N ALA A 64 -12.50 0.49 25.60
CA ALA A 64 -11.98 0.33 26.95
C ALA A 64 -11.06 -0.91 27.12
N SER A 65 -11.17 -1.89 26.25
CA SER A 65 -10.32 -3.09 26.24
C SER A 65 -9.00 -2.91 25.50
N GLY A 66 -8.82 -1.79 24.79
CA GLY A 66 -7.68 -1.55 23.91
C GLY A 66 -7.85 -2.10 22.49
N LEU A 67 -9.09 -2.44 22.10
CA LEU A 67 -9.39 -2.86 20.73
C LEU A 67 -9.46 -1.62 19.83
N VAL A 68 -8.50 -1.49 18.93
CA VAL A 68 -8.43 -0.44 17.92
C VAL A 68 -9.26 -0.83 16.70
N THR A 69 -10.09 0.08 16.20
CA THR A 69 -10.88 -0.06 14.98
C THR A 69 -10.50 1.05 14.01
N ALA A 70 -10.07 0.70 12.81
CA ALA A 70 -9.81 1.65 11.74
C ALA A 70 -11.14 2.11 11.11
N LEU A 71 -11.34 3.43 10.97
CA LEU A 71 -12.59 4.02 10.47
C LEU A 71 -12.40 4.82 9.18
N ALA A 72 -11.27 5.50 9.01
CA ALA A 72 -10.94 6.27 7.80
C ALA A 72 -9.43 6.30 7.56
N PRO A 73 -8.97 6.48 6.31
CA PRO A 73 -7.55 6.66 6.01
C PRO A 73 -6.95 7.86 6.75
N GLY A 74 -5.73 7.67 7.26
CA GLY A 74 -5.01 8.72 8.00
C GLY A 74 -4.10 8.17 9.08
N LYS A 75 -3.70 9.05 10.00
CA LYS A 75 -2.88 8.68 11.17
C LYS A 75 -3.58 9.08 12.47
N ALA A 76 -3.49 8.21 13.46
CA ALA A 76 -3.93 8.46 14.83
C ALA A 76 -2.89 7.97 15.83
N VAL A 77 -2.80 8.61 16.97
CA VAL A 77 -1.99 8.12 18.11
C VAL A 77 -2.96 7.57 19.15
N ILE A 78 -2.82 6.29 19.45
CA ILE A 78 -3.55 5.64 20.54
C ILE A 78 -2.71 5.75 21.79
N SER A 79 -3.29 6.28 22.86
CA SER A 79 -2.64 6.44 24.17
C SER A 79 -3.27 5.50 25.19
N ALA A 80 -2.42 4.76 25.91
CA ALA A 80 -2.76 3.91 27.03
C ALA A 80 -2.27 4.54 28.33
N TYR A 81 -3.18 4.79 29.27
CA TYR A 81 -2.87 5.36 30.58
C TYR A 81 -2.81 4.22 31.60
N THR A 82 -1.65 4.06 32.25
CA THR A 82 -1.41 2.96 33.16
C THR A 82 -1.67 3.34 34.62
N THR A 83 -1.95 2.34 35.45
CA THR A 83 -2.11 2.49 36.91
C THR A 83 -0.82 2.95 37.61
N GLN A 84 0.32 2.92 36.92
CA GLN A 84 1.62 3.41 37.39
C GLN A 84 1.90 4.86 37.02
N GLY A 85 0.92 5.56 36.40
CA GLY A 85 1.03 6.95 35.95
C GLY A 85 1.79 7.15 34.66
N GLU A 86 2.09 6.08 33.91
CA GLU A 86 2.76 6.14 32.60
C GLU A 86 1.73 6.35 31.50
N THR A 87 2.13 7.04 30.45
CA THR A 87 1.37 7.13 29.18
C THR A 87 2.17 6.46 28.09
N LEU A 88 1.63 5.38 27.57
CA LEU A 88 2.23 4.61 26.46
C LEU A 88 1.48 4.92 25.18
N THR A 89 2.18 4.95 24.05
CA THR A 89 1.59 5.35 22.77
C THR A 89 1.85 4.33 21.67
N CYS A 90 0.86 4.18 20.78
CA CYS A 90 0.98 3.44 19.53
C CYS A 90 0.53 4.34 18.39
N THR A 91 1.38 4.52 17.36
CA THR A 91 1.01 5.24 16.14
C THR A 91 0.27 4.29 15.22
N VAL A 92 -0.98 4.61 14.89
CA VAL A 92 -1.82 3.85 13.96
C VAL A 92 -1.86 4.57 12.63
N THR A 93 -1.46 3.89 11.55
CA THR A 93 -1.60 4.37 10.18
C THR A 93 -2.68 3.55 9.50
N VAL A 94 -3.74 4.20 9.04
CA VAL A 94 -4.83 3.58 8.30
C VAL A 94 -4.69 3.93 6.83
N THR A 95 -4.65 2.91 5.97
CA THR A 95 -4.70 3.04 4.51
C THR A 95 -6.00 2.43 3.98
N SER A 96 -6.40 2.74 2.76
CA SER A 96 -7.60 2.17 2.15
C SER A 96 -7.34 1.72 0.73
N GLU A 97 -7.67 0.47 0.46
CA GLU A 97 -7.73 -0.12 -0.88
C GLU A 97 -9.16 -0.03 -1.47
N ILE A 98 -10.15 0.45 -0.70
CA ILE A 98 -11.53 0.59 -1.17
C ILE A 98 -11.58 1.60 -2.31
N GLY A 99 -12.18 1.20 -3.44
CA GLY A 99 -12.26 2.02 -4.65
C GLY A 99 -10.95 2.17 -5.41
N LYS A 100 -9.85 1.51 -5.00
CA LYS A 100 -8.62 1.47 -5.79
C LYS A 100 -8.91 0.88 -7.15
N VAL A 101 -8.46 1.57 -8.21
CA VAL A 101 -8.50 1.07 -9.58
C VAL A 101 -7.09 0.70 -10.02
N THR A 102 -6.96 -0.41 -10.71
CA THR A 102 -5.72 -0.89 -11.34
C THR A 102 -6.03 -1.33 -12.77
N LEU A 103 -5.01 -1.35 -13.60
CA LEU A 103 -5.05 -1.93 -14.95
C LEU A 103 -4.26 -3.24 -14.94
N ASP A 104 -4.60 -4.14 -15.85
CA ASP A 104 -3.89 -5.39 -16.11
C ASP A 104 -2.51 -5.19 -16.73
N ALA A 105 -2.22 -3.98 -17.25
CA ALA A 105 -0.93 -3.60 -17.80
C ALA A 105 -0.55 -2.16 -17.44
N ASP A 106 0.72 -1.95 -17.06
CA ASP A 106 1.31 -0.62 -16.85
C ASP A 106 1.90 -0.05 -18.15
N VAL A 107 2.23 -0.93 -19.11
CA VAL A 107 2.80 -0.61 -20.41
C VAL A 107 2.10 -1.41 -21.50
N LEU A 108 1.73 -0.73 -22.58
CA LEU A 108 1.14 -1.30 -23.78
C LEU A 108 2.00 -0.96 -25.00
N LEU A 109 2.33 -1.99 -25.79
CA LEU A 109 3.15 -1.85 -27.00
C LEU A 109 2.33 -2.18 -28.24
N LEU A 110 2.04 -1.16 -29.04
CA LEU A 110 1.28 -1.28 -30.29
C LEU A 110 2.25 -1.06 -31.49
N HIS A 111 2.69 -2.15 -32.11
CA HIS A 111 3.74 -2.09 -33.15
C HIS A 111 3.27 -1.53 -34.49
N SER A 112 1.97 -1.45 -34.73
CA SER A 112 1.40 -0.99 -36.02
C SER A 112 0.28 0.01 -35.77
N ILE A 113 0.22 1.04 -36.61
CA ILE A 113 -0.91 1.97 -36.67
C ILE A 113 -2.17 1.17 -37.02
N GLY A 114 -3.29 1.47 -36.33
CA GLY A 114 -4.56 0.75 -36.44
C GLY A 114 -4.67 -0.51 -35.61
N SER A 115 -3.58 -0.97 -34.93
CA SER A 115 -3.69 -2.08 -33.99
C SER A 115 -4.48 -1.67 -32.75
N GLN A 116 -5.20 -2.65 -32.19
CA GLN A 116 -6.05 -2.46 -31.01
C GLN A 116 -5.69 -3.45 -29.93
N GLN A 117 -5.82 -3.03 -28.67
CA GLN A 117 -5.69 -3.89 -27.51
C GLN A 117 -6.52 -3.35 -26.35
N ASP A 118 -7.15 -4.24 -25.61
CA ASP A 118 -7.98 -3.90 -24.47
C ASP A 118 -7.11 -3.74 -23.22
N LEU A 119 -7.42 -2.74 -22.42
CA LEU A 119 -6.96 -2.58 -21.05
C LEU A 119 -8.09 -2.96 -20.10
N ILE A 120 -7.82 -3.92 -19.21
CA ILE A 120 -8.83 -4.45 -18.31
C ILE A 120 -8.69 -3.77 -16.93
N PRO A 121 -9.66 -2.93 -16.52
CA PRO A 121 -9.65 -2.29 -15.23
C PRO A 121 -10.15 -3.23 -14.14
N THR A 122 -9.51 -3.20 -12.98
CA THR A 122 -9.99 -3.85 -11.75
C THR A 122 -10.26 -2.79 -10.70
N VAL A 123 -11.48 -2.75 -10.16
CA VAL A 123 -11.88 -1.81 -9.09
C VAL A 123 -12.16 -2.57 -7.82
N ALA A 124 -11.52 -2.17 -6.72
CA ALA A 124 -11.63 -2.81 -5.41
C ALA A 124 -12.90 -2.39 -4.67
N VAL A 125 -14.07 -2.82 -5.17
CA VAL A 125 -15.40 -2.60 -4.58
C VAL A 125 -16.22 -3.90 -4.64
N GLN A 126 -17.38 -3.93 -3.96
CA GLN A 126 -18.25 -5.11 -3.94
C GLN A 126 -18.87 -5.40 -5.31
N GLU A 127 -19.26 -4.37 -6.05
CA GLU A 127 -19.91 -4.44 -7.37
C GLU A 127 -19.08 -3.67 -8.42
N PRO A 128 -17.95 -4.24 -8.91
CA PRO A 128 -17.07 -3.53 -9.85
C PRO A 128 -17.76 -3.13 -11.16
N SER A 129 -18.69 -3.95 -11.65
CA SER A 129 -19.43 -3.71 -12.89
C SER A 129 -20.42 -2.53 -12.82
N ALA A 130 -20.78 -2.08 -11.61
CA ALA A 130 -21.66 -0.94 -11.40
C ALA A 130 -20.91 0.41 -11.41
N VAL A 131 -19.57 0.41 -11.45
CA VAL A 131 -18.77 1.63 -11.43
C VAL A 131 -18.65 2.20 -12.85
N ALA A 132 -19.17 3.41 -13.08
CA ALA A 132 -19.00 4.11 -14.33
C ALA A 132 -17.56 4.62 -14.48
N LEU A 133 -16.78 3.99 -15.35
CA LEU A 133 -15.39 4.35 -15.60
C LEU A 133 -15.29 5.38 -16.73
N GLN A 134 -14.37 6.33 -16.58
CA GLN A 134 -14.03 7.31 -17.59
C GLN A 134 -12.61 7.05 -18.10
N TRP A 135 -12.48 6.92 -19.42
CA TRP A 135 -11.21 6.71 -20.10
C TRP A 135 -10.74 7.98 -20.78
N THR A 136 -9.45 8.24 -20.74
CA THR A 136 -8.82 9.38 -21.39
C THR A 136 -7.44 9.02 -21.93
N SER A 137 -7.05 9.61 -23.04
CA SER A 137 -5.67 9.57 -23.55
C SER A 137 -5.02 10.94 -23.36
N SER A 138 -3.75 10.95 -22.97
CA SER A 138 -2.95 12.18 -22.87
C SER A 138 -2.60 12.77 -24.24
N ASP A 139 -2.61 11.92 -25.29
CA ASP A 139 -2.38 12.32 -26.68
C ASP A 139 -3.22 11.47 -27.64
N PRO A 140 -4.45 11.92 -27.97
CA PRO A 140 -5.33 11.21 -28.89
C PRO A 140 -4.79 11.15 -30.34
N SER A 141 -3.79 11.96 -30.69
CA SER A 141 -3.15 11.88 -32.02
C SER A 141 -2.19 10.68 -32.11
N VAL A 142 -1.75 10.11 -30.99
CA VAL A 142 -0.88 8.92 -30.90
C VAL A 142 -1.71 7.66 -30.64
N ALA A 143 -2.59 7.72 -29.64
CA ALA A 143 -3.46 6.60 -29.28
C ALA A 143 -4.78 7.12 -28.74
N VAL A 144 -5.88 6.52 -29.16
CA VAL A 144 -7.23 6.78 -28.62
C VAL A 144 -7.68 5.60 -27.76
N VAL A 145 -8.60 5.84 -26.85
CA VAL A 145 -9.24 4.81 -26.03
C VAL A 145 -10.75 5.04 -26.06
N ASP A 146 -11.52 3.98 -26.17
CA ASP A 146 -12.99 4.03 -26.12
C ASP A 146 -13.54 3.83 -24.69
N ALA A 147 -14.86 3.79 -24.57
CA ALA A 147 -15.54 3.64 -23.29
C ALA A 147 -15.34 2.25 -22.64
N ASP A 148 -15.02 1.24 -23.43
CA ASP A 148 -14.82 -0.13 -22.99
C ASP A 148 -13.35 -0.42 -22.61
N GLY A 149 -12.44 0.54 -22.85
CA GLY A 149 -11.01 0.41 -22.56
C GLY A 149 -10.19 -0.11 -23.73
N THR A 150 -10.76 -0.21 -24.94
CA THR A 150 -10.03 -0.60 -26.15
C THR A 150 -9.15 0.56 -26.62
N VAL A 151 -7.84 0.35 -26.60
CA VAL A 151 -6.83 1.30 -27.07
C VAL A 151 -6.53 1.04 -28.53
N THR A 152 -6.64 2.09 -29.38
CA THR A 152 -6.32 2.03 -30.81
C THR A 152 -5.11 2.91 -31.13
N ALA A 153 -4.12 2.35 -31.80
CA ALA A 153 -2.94 3.07 -32.30
C ALA A 153 -3.30 4.00 -33.48
N VAL A 154 -2.94 5.28 -33.35
CA VAL A 154 -3.23 6.30 -34.38
C VAL A 154 -1.99 6.74 -35.14
N ALA A 155 -0.89 7.01 -34.40
CA ALA A 155 0.39 7.43 -34.98
C ALA A 155 1.55 6.99 -34.11
N ASP A 156 2.77 6.96 -34.67
CA ASP A 156 3.99 6.70 -33.91
C ASP A 156 4.15 7.67 -32.74
N GLY A 157 4.51 7.15 -31.57
CA GLY A 157 4.75 8.00 -30.41
C GLY A 157 4.44 7.33 -29.08
N LYS A 158 4.23 8.17 -28.06
CA LYS A 158 3.90 7.77 -26.71
C LYS A 158 2.68 8.55 -26.21
N ALA A 159 1.72 7.83 -25.62
CA ALA A 159 0.60 8.41 -24.89
C ALA A 159 0.46 7.72 -23.52
N ILE A 160 -0.31 8.32 -22.60
CA ILE A 160 -0.73 7.70 -21.36
C ILE A 160 -2.26 7.58 -21.44
N VAL A 161 -2.74 6.34 -21.37
CA VAL A 161 -4.17 6.05 -21.22
C VAL A 161 -4.47 5.97 -19.74
N THR A 162 -5.49 6.71 -19.31
CA THR A 162 -5.89 6.77 -17.89
C THR A 162 -7.36 6.39 -17.75
N VAL A 163 -7.65 5.48 -16.83
CA VAL A 163 -9.00 5.18 -16.34
C VAL A 163 -9.24 5.90 -15.03
N ARG A 164 -10.46 6.44 -14.84
CA ARG A 164 -10.84 7.16 -13.60
C ARG A 164 -12.22 6.72 -13.13
N THR A 165 -12.36 6.55 -11.81
CA THR A 165 -13.66 6.35 -11.15
C THR A 165 -14.34 7.69 -10.85
N PRO A 166 -15.68 7.72 -10.60
CA PRO A 166 -16.40 8.93 -10.23
C PRO A 166 -15.83 9.61 -8.97
N GLU A 167 -15.27 8.83 -8.03
CA GLU A 167 -14.66 9.33 -6.80
C GLU A 167 -13.24 9.89 -7.03
N GLY A 168 -12.77 9.92 -8.27
CA GLY A 168 -11.48 10.50 -8.65
C GLY A 168 -10.27 9.57 -8.49
N ARG A 169 -10.47 8.29 -8.18
CA ARG A 169 -9.39 7.29 -8.22
C ARG A 169 -9.01 7.00 -9.65
N SER A 170 -7.72 6.82 -9.94
CA SER A 170 -7.27 6.60 -11.31
C SER A 170 -6.10 5.62 -11.39
N ALA A 171 -5.99 4.95 -12.54
CA ALA A 171 -4.85 4.15 -12.95
C ALA A 171 -4.45 4.53 -14.37
N GLY A 172 -3.17 4.42 -14.71
CA GLY A 172 -2.66 4.79 -16.02
C GLY A 172 -1.78 3.71 -16.62
N CYS A 173 -1.84 3.57 -17.95
CA CYS A 173 -0.99 2.71 -18.76
C CYS A 173 -0.21 3.54 -19.75
N ALA A 174 1.11 3.34 -19.85
CA ALA A 174 1.94 3.97 -20.85
C ALA A 174 1.82 3.22 -22.18
N VAL A 175 1.31 3.87 -23.22
CA VAL A 175 1.12 3.30 -24.56
C VAL A 175 2.23 3.80 -25.47
N TYR A 176 2.95 2.87 -26.09
CA TYR A 176 3.96 3.16 -27.11
C TYR A 176 3.50 2.59 -28.44
N VAL A 177 3.57 3.41 -29.49
CA VAL A 177 3.09 3.05 -30.83
C VAL A 177 4.24 3.06 -31.83
N GLY A 178 4.28 2.06 -32.72
CA GLY A 178 5.19 1.96 -33.86
C GLY A 178 6.65 1.96 -33.46
N GLN A 179 7.45 2.89 -33.96
CA GLN A 179 8.89 2.98 -33.65
C GLN A 179 9.15 3.17 -32.14
N ALA A 180 8.30 3.91 -31.44
CA ALA A 180 8.42 4.09 -30.00
C ALA A 180 8.26 2.79 -29.20
N ALA A 181 7.41 1.87 -29.65
CA ALA A 181 7.25 0.54 -29.08
C ALA A 181 8.51 -0.31 -29.26
N ALA A 182 9.08 -0.33 -30.47
CA ALA A 182 10.32 -1.03 -30.79
C ALA A 182 11.51 -0.49 -29.97
N ASP A 183 11.60 0.81 -29.80
CA ASP A 183 12.66 1.46 -29.00
C ASP A 183 12.51 1.17 -27.49
N TYR A 184 11.27 1.09 -26.98
CA TYR A 184 11.00 0.67 -25.62
C TYR A 184 11.49 -0.75 -25.37
N GLU A 185 11.09 -1.71 -26.20
CA GLU A 185 11.53 -3.11 -26.09
C GLU A 185 13.05 -3.26 -26.15
N LYS A 186 13.71 -2.50 -27.03
CA LYS A 186 15.18 -2.53 -27.14
C LYS A 186 15.86 -2.07 -25.86
N ARG A 187 15.34 -1.00 -25.23
CA ARG A 187 15.85 -0.50 -23.94
C ARG A 187 15.59 -1.48 -22.81
N ASP A 188 14.39 -2.04 -22.72
CA ASP A 188 14.02 -3.01 -21.70
C ASP A 188 14.90 -4.26 -21.76
N ARG A 189 15.12 -4.81 -22.95
CA ARG A 189 16.06 -5.92 -23.17
C ARG A 189 17.50 -5.59 -22.75
N GLN A 190 17.96 -4.34 -22.96
CA GLN A 190 19.32 -3.92 -22.55
C GLN A 190 19.43 -3.81 -21.03
N LEU A 191 18.42 -3.26 -20.36
CA LEU A 191 18.38 -3.15 -18.89
C LEU A 191 18.32 -4.52 -18.23
N THR A 192 17.51 -5.43 -18.76
CA THR A 192 17.41 -6.80 -18.27
C THR A 192 18.72 -7.56 -18.42
N LYS A 193 19.41 -7.42 -19.58
CA LYS A 193 20.74 -8.01 -19.79
C LYS A 193 21.79 -7.44 -18.84
N ALA A 194 21.76 -6.12 -18.58
CA ALA A 194 22.69 -5.49 -17.64
C ALA A 194 22.44 -5.95 -16.19
N ALA A 195 21.17 -6.07 -15.78
CA ALA A 195 20.80 -6.60 -14.48
C ALA A 195 21.22 -8.07 -14.29
N LEU A 196 21.00 -8.92 -15.30
CA LEU A 196 21.40 -10.32 -15.28
C LEU A 196 22.92 -10.50 -15.38
N GLY A 197 23.62 -9.62 -16.11
CA GLY A 197 25.10 -9.65 -16.23
C GLY A 197 25.83 -9.19 -14.96
N GLY A 198 25.15 -8.40 -14.10
CA GLY A 198 25.66 -7.99 -12.78
C GLY A 198 25.35 -8.96 -11.64
N MET A 199 24.41 -9.86 -11.83
CA MET A 199 24.04 -10.91 -10.87
C MET A 199 24.66 -12.23 -11.36
N GLY A 200 25.50 -12.88 -10.53
CA GLY A 200 26.01 -14.22 -10.84
C GLY A 200 24.87 -15.21 -11.13
N ILE A 201 25.20 -16.30 -11.81
CA ILE A 201 24.24 -17.31 -12.36
C ILE A 201 23.15 -17.76 -11.35
N LEU A 202 23.42 -17.73 -10.05
CA LEU A 202 22.47 -18.07 -8.98
C LEU A 202 21.38 -17.01 -8.79
N GLY A 203 21.66 -15.72 -8.95
CA GLY A 203 20.67 -14.66 -8.81
C GLY A 203 19.66 -14.59 -9.97
N ALA A 204 20.09 -14.96 -11.18
CA ALA A 204 19.23 -14.98 -12.36
C ALA A 204 18.14 -16.07 -12.30
N LEU A 205 18.44 -17.19 -11.63
CA LEU A 205 17.50 -18.32 -11.49
C LEU A 205 16.33 -17.98 -10.54
N PHE A 206 16.59 -17.18 -9.50
CA PHE A 206 15.56 -16.75 -8.53
C PHE A 206 14.59 -15.72 -9.13
N LEU A 207 15.06 -14.83 -10.00
CA LEU A 207 14.22 -13.85 -10.70
C LEU A 207 13.27 -14.50 -11.71
N LEU A 208 13.72 -15.57 -12.39
CA LEU A 208 12.90 -16.31 -13.37
C LEU A 208 11.85 -17.22 -12.70
N LEU A 209 12.06 -17.63 -11.44
CA LEU A 209 11.14 -18.51 -10.71
C LEU A 209 10.16 -17.77 -9.79
N GLY A 210 10.26 -16.44 -9.67
CA GLY A 210 9.34 -15.63 -8.84
C GLY A 210 9.37 -15.99 -7.35
N ILE A 211 10.45 -16.58 -6.85
CA ILE A 211 10.60 -16.99 -5.44
C ILE A 211 11.32 -15.85 -4.72
N ALA A 212 10.60 -15.14 -3.85
CA ALA A 212 11.19 -14.20 -2.92
C ALA A 212 12.00 -14.96 -1.85
N LEU A 213 13.19 -14.46 -1.57
CA LEU A 213 13.98 -14.85 -0.39
C LEU A 213 13.39 -14.23 0.87
#